data_04e6c47d67fd632aa784f276f851f41e
#
_entry.id   04e6c47d67fd632aa784f276f851f41e
#
_cell.length_a   1.000
_cell.length_b   1.000
_cell.length_c   1.000
_cell.angle_alpha   90.00
_cell.angle_beta   90.00
_cell.angle_gamma   90.00
#
_symmetry.space_group_name_H-M   'P 1'
#
loop_
_entity.id
_entity.type
_entity.pdbx_description
1 polymer ?
#
loop_
_entity_poly.entity_id
_entity_poly.type
_entity_poly.pdbx_seq_one_letter_code
_entity_poly.pdbx_strand_id
1 'polypeptide(L)'
;RVFVDHPMFLEKVWGKTAXKIYGPRTGNDYQDNQLRFSLLCQAALEAPRVLNLNSNKYYSGPYGEDVVFIANDWHTALLPCYLKTMYKSRGIYXTAKVAFCIHNIAYQGRFSFXDFSLLNLPDQFKSSFDFXDGYLKPVXGRKINWMKAGVLESDRVFTVSPYYAQELVSNEAKGVELDNIIRKTGITGIVNGMDAQEWNPSTDKYIDMKYDATTVMDAKPLLKETLQAAVGLPVDRDIPLIGFIGRLEEQKGSDILAAAIPKFIGENVQIVVLGTGKKSMEEQLEGLEMKYPXKFRAVVKFNVPLAHMITAGADFILVPSRFEPCGLIQLHAMLYGTVPIAASTGGLVDTVKEGFTGFHMGSFNVE
;
A
#
# COMPACT_ATOMS: atom_id res chain seq x y z
N ARG A 1 -10.89 -7.84 -17.19
CA ARG A 1 -11.07 -6.58 -16.46
C ARG A 1 -12.20 -5.78 -17.06
N VAL A 2 -12.87 -4.99 -16.23
CA VAL A 2 -13.95 -4.11 -16.65
C VAL A 2 -13.56 -2.68 -16.30
N PHE A 3 -13.68 -1.80 -17.27
CA PHE A 3 -13.36 -0.39 -17.07
C PHE A 3 -14.65 0.42 -17.04
N VAL A 4 -14.79 1.27 -16.05
CA VAL A 4 -15.95 2.15 -15.91
C VAL A 4 -15.63 3.47 -16.58
N ASP A 5 -16.38 3.79 -17.65
CA ASP A 5 -16.12 4.95 -18.48
C ASP A 5 -17.27 5.96 -18.33
N HIS A 6 -16.94 7.14 -17.85
CA HIS A 6 -17.93 8.20 -17.66
C HIS A 6 -17.22 9.55 -17.77
N PRO A 7 -17.90 10.55 -18.36
CA PRO A 7 -17.26 11.87 -18.52
C PRO A 7 -16.71 12.48 -17.25
N MET A 8 -17.32 12.22 -16.09
CA MET A 8 -16.80 12.82 -14.86
C MET A 8 -15.39 12.34 -14.54
N PHE A 9 -15.03 11.12 -14.93
CA PHE A 9 -13.66 10.65 -14.75
C PHE A 9 -12.72 11.34 -15.73
N LEU A 10 -13.14 11.47 -16.97
CA LEU A 10 -12.27 11.97 -18.04
C LEU A 10 -11.99 13.45 -17.90
N GLU A 11 -12.97 14.22 -17.48
CA GLU A 11 -12.81 15.66 -17.38
C GLU A 11 -11.76 16.07 -16.36
N LYS A 12 -11.62 15.28 -15.31
CA LYS A 12 -10.77 15.65 -14.19
C LYS A 12 -9.42 14.95 -14.18
N VAL A 13 -9.37 13.76 -14.76
CA VAL A 13 -8.15 12.93 -14.67
C VAL A 13 -7.37 12.93 -15.97
N TRP A 14 -8.06 12.98 -17.07
CA TRP A 14 -7.47 12.85 -18.39
C TRP A 14 -6.65 14.09 -18.75
N GLY A 15 -5.61 13.89 -19.49
CA GLY A 15 -4.83 15.01 -19.99
C GLY A 15 -3.83 15.55 -18.98
N LYS A 16 -4.05 16.74 -18.56
CA LYS A 16 -3.07 17.47 -17.75
C LYS A 16 -2.82 16.86 -16.38
N THR A 17 -3.77 16.11 -15.85
CA THR A 17 -3.64 15.63 -14.50
C THR A 17 -2.75 14.39 -14.38
N ALA A 18 -2.55 13.71 -15.46
CA ALA A 18 -1.67 12.54 -15.51
C ALA A 18 -1.90 11.56 -14.36
N UNK A 19 -3.15 11.32 -14.25
CA UNK A 19 -3.40 10.46 -13.50
C UNK A 19 -3.53 10.56 -12.14
N LYS A 20 -3.81 11.60 -11.99
CA LYS A 20 -4.02 11.83 -10.57
C LYS A 20 -5.39 11.33 -10.18
N ILE A 21 -5.39 10.32 -9.40
CA ILE A 21 -6.65 9.64 -9.07
C ILE A 21 -7.52 10.47 -8.12
N TYR A 22 -6.94 11.22 -7.20
CA TYR A 22 -7.72 11.95 -6.22
C TYR A 22 -7.88 13.43 -6.53
N GLY A 23 -7.01 13.98 -7.33
CA GLY A 23 -7.04 15.39 -7.66
C GLY A 23 -5.89 15.74 -8.58
N PRO A 24 -5.82 17.01 -9.01
CA PRO A 24 -4.76 17.41 -9.92
C PRO A 24 -3.38 17.36 -9.30
N ARG A 25 -3.30 17.45 -7.97
CA ARG A 25 -2.03 17.33 -7.25
C ARG A 25 -2.31 16.96 -5.81
N THR A 26 -1.27 16.53 -5.13
CA THR A 26 -1.37 16.09 -3.73
C THR A 26 -1.97 17.21 -2.87
N GLY A 27 -2.96 16.85 -2.09
CA GLY A 27 -3.61 17.78 -1.19
C GLY A 27 -4.70 18.64 -1.81
N ASN A 28 -4.95 18.47 -3.11
CA ASN A 28 -5.95 19.25 -3.82
C ASN A 28 -6.93 18.31 -4.51
N ASP A 29 -7.84 17.72 -3.72
CA ASP A 29 -8.74 16.68 -4.19
C ASP A 29 -9.85 17.26 -5.07
N TYR A 30 -10.34 16.42 -5.99
CA TYR A 30 -11.54 16.78 -6.78
C TYR A 30 -12.73 16.91 -5.84
N GLN A 31 -13.58 17.88 -6.12
CA GLN A 31 -14.77 18.10 -5.29
C GLN A 31 -15.80 16.98 -5.42
N ASP A 32 -15.78 16.25 -6.52
CA ASP A 32 -16.77 15.20 -6.77
C ASP A 32 -16.25 13.79 -6.52
N ASN A 33 -15.21 13.63 -5.70
CA ASN A 33 -14.66 12.29 -5.44
C ASN A 33 -15.71 11.34 -4.88
N GLN A 34 -16.57 11.79 -3.99
CA GLN A 34 -17.57 10.90 -3.43
C GLN A 34 -18.52 10.37 -4.52
N LEU A 35 -18.89 11.22 -5.46
CA LEU A 35 -19.74 10.79 -6.58
C LEU A 35 -18.97 9.84 -7.50
N ARG A 36 -17.68 10.11 -7.72
CA ARG A 36 -16.86 9.27 -8.59
C ARG A 36 -16.75 7.85 -8.02
N PHE A 37 -16.49 7.72 -6.73
CA PHE A 37 -16.38 6.39 -6.12
C PHE A 37 -17.74 5.74 -5.88
N SER A 38 -18.80 6.54 -5.69
CA SER A 38 -20.15 6.00 -5.66
C SER A 38 -20.49 5.33 -7.00
N LEU A 39 -20.14 5.98 -8.10
CA LEU A 39 -20.38 5.39 -9.42
C LEU A 39 -19.60 4.10 -9.61
N LEU A 40 -18.35 4.09 -9.15
CA LEU A 40 -17.54 2.85 -9.23
C LEU A 40 -18.23 1.71 -8.51
N CYS A 41 -18.75 1.96 -7.31
CA CYS A 41 -19.43 0.92 -6.53
C CYS A 41 -20.69 0.42 -7.23
N GLN A 42 -21.47 1.33 -7.80
CA GLN A 42 -22.69 0.95 -8.49
C GLN A 42 -22.38 0.15 -9.75
N ALA A 43 -21.38 0.57 -10.51
CA ALA A 43 -20.99 -0.17 -11.70
C ALA A 43 -20.49 -1.57 -11.35
N ALA A 44 -19.75 -1.69 -10.24
CA ALA A 44 -19.24 -2.99 -9.81
C ALA A 44 -20.37 -3.94 -9.45
N LEU A 45 -21.46 -3.43 -8.91
CA LEU A 45 -22.62 -4.28 -8.59
C LEU A 45 -23.38 -4.70 -9.83
N GLU A 46 -23.39 -3.86 -10.85
CA GLU A 46 -24.14 -4.18 -12.06
C GLU A 46 -23.37 -5.09 -13.01
N ALA A 47 -22.05 -5.00 -13.05
CA ALA A 47 -21.26 -5.72 -14.03
C ALA A 47 -21.47 -7.24 -14.02
N PRO A 48 -21.50 -7.94 -12.87
CA PRO A 48 -21.68 -9.39 -12.90
C PRO A 48 -23.02 -9.83 -13.46
N ARG A 49 -24.03 -8.95 -13.40
CA ARG A 49 -25.36 -9.29 -13.89
C ARG A 49 -25.49 -9.15 -15.40
N VAL A 50 -24.79 -8.20 -16.00
CA VAL A 50 -25.04 -7.81 -17.39
C VAL A 50 -23.90 -8.15 -18.35
N LEU A 51 -22.69 -8.35 -17.86
CA LEU A 51 -21.56 -8.66 -18.72
C LEU A 51 -21.23 -10.13 -18.70
N ASN A 52 -20.75 -10.65 -19.83
CA ASN A 52 -20.40 -12.05 -19.94
C ASN A 52 -19.01 -12.31 -19.35
N LEU A 53 -18.89 -12.13 -18.04
CA LEU A 53 -17.61 -12.26 -17.34
C LEU A 53 -17.29 -13.69 -16.94
N ASN A 54 -18.30 -14.56 -16.89
CA ASN A 54 -18.11 -15.96 -16.54
C ASN A 54 -18.10 -16.78 -17.82
N SER A 55 -16.99 -16.67 -18.56
CA SER A 55 -16.89 -17.30 -19.86
C SER A 55 -15.68 -18.21 -19.92
N ASN A 56 -15.86 -19.35 -20.55
CA ASN A 56 -14.79 -20.29 -20.79
C ASN A 56 -15.05 -21.02 -22.11
N LYS A 57 -14.34 -22.09 -22.34
CA LYS A 57 -14.45 -22.88 -23.56
C LYS A 57 -15.87 -23.41 -23.81
N TYR A 58 -16.62 -23.66 -22.74
CA TYR A 58 -17.93 -24.30 -22.84
C TYR A 58 -19.10 -23.39 -22.51
N TYR A 59 -18.87 -22.22 -21.97
CA TYR A 59 -19.93 -21.35 -21.49
C TYR A 59 -19.55 -19.90 -21.65
N SER A 60 -20.52 -19.07 -22.03
CA SER A 60 -20.33 -17.63 -22.06
C SER A 60 -21.57 -16.98 -21.49
N GLY A 61 -21.39 -16.22 -20.39
CA GLY A 61 -22.51 -15.56 -19.77
C GLY A 61 -22.09 -14.78 -18.55
N PRO A 62 -23.05 -14.17 -17.88
CA PRO A 62 -22.75 -13.45 -16.64
C PRO A 62 -22.51 -14.41 -15.48
N TYR A 63 -21.95 -13.86 -14.40
CA TYR A 63 -21.76 -14.66 -13.18
C TYR A 63 -23.08 -15.06 -12.54
N GLY A 64 -24.11 -14.24 -12.70
CA GLY A 64 -25.35 -14.46 -12.00
C GLY A 64 -25.34 -13.80 -10.64
N GLU A 65 -26.07 -14.36 -9.69
CA GLU A 65 -26.33 -13.68 -8.43
C GLU A 65 -25.67 -14.31 -7.21
N ASP A 66 -25.15 -15.51 -7.34
CA ASP A 66 -24.51 -16.20 -6.22
C ASP A 66 -23.01 -15.89 -6.24
N VAL A 67 -22.66 -14.68 -5.83
CA VAL A 67 -21.31 -14.16 -5.97
C VAL A 67 -20.80 -13.61 -4.66
N VAL A 68 -19.49 -13.49 -4.53
CA VAL A 68 -18.83 -12.79 -3.45
C VAL A 68 -18.16 -11.57 -4.04
N PHE A 69 -18.51 -10.41 -3.50
CA PHE A 69 -17.85 -9.16 -3.87
C PHE A 69 -16.71 -8.90 -2.89
N ILE A 70 -15.54 -8.60 -3.42
CA ILE A 70 -14.40 -8.20 -2.59
C ILE A 70 -14.24 -6.69 -2.79
N ALA A 71 -14.53 -5.95 -1.73
CA ALA A 71 -14.47 -4.49 -1.75
C ALA A 71 -13.18 -4.04 -1.07
N ASN A 72 -12.36 -3.27 -1.79
CA ASN A 72 -11.04 -2.88 -1.31
C ASN A 72 -11.01 -1.42 -0.88
N ASP A 73 -10.79 -1.18 0.41
CA ASP A 73 -10.57 0.13 0.98
C ASP A 73 -11.78 1.06 0.88
N TRP A 74 -11.62 2.29 1.40
CA TRP A 74 -12.73 3.21 1.55
C TRP A 74 -13.42 3.54 0.22
N HIS A 75 -12.68 3.49 -0.88
CA HIS A 75 -13.23 3.82 -2.20
C HIS A 75 -14.41 2.95 -2.59
N THR A 76 -14.45 1.75 -2.05
CA THR A 76 -15.50 0.78 -2.39
C THR A 76 -16.40 0.47 -1.20
N ALA A 77 -16.35 1.31 -0.16
CA ALA A 77 -17.11 1.04 1.07
C ALA A 77 -18.62 1.19 0.89
N LEU A 78 -19.07 1.92 -0.14
CA LEU A 78 -20.51 2.04 -0.39
C LEU A 78 -21.09 0.78 -1.01
N LEU A 79 -20.26 -0.11 -1.53
CA LEU A 79 -20.75 -1.28 -2.27
C LEU A 79 -21.71 -2.14 -1.40
N PRO A 80 -21.37 -2.49 -0.16
CA PRO A 80 -22.32 -3.28 0.62
C PRO A 80 -23.62 -2.53 0.91
N CYS A 81 -23.58 -1.22 1.04
CA CYS A 81 -24.81 -0.44 1.27
C CYS A 81 -25.71 -0.47 0.04
N TYR A 82 -25.14 -0.22 -1.14
CA TYR A 82 -25.92 -0.25 -2.37
C TYR A 82 -26.41 -1.67 -2.68
N LEU A 83 -25.62 -2.69 -2.34
CA LEU A 83 -26.07 -4.05 -2.51
C LEU A 83 -27.36 -4.30 -1.75
N LYS A 84 -27.43 -3.81 -0.53
CA LYS A 84 -28.62 -3.99 0.31
C LYS A 84 -29.81 -3.19 -0.19
N THR A 85 -29.58 -1.93 -0.58
CA THR A 85 -30.68 -1.01 -0.89
C THR A 85 -31.16 -1.11 -2.32
N MET A 86 -30.28 -1.38 -3.27
CA MET A 86 -30.64 -1.36 -4.67
C MET A 86 -30.90 -2.76 -5.25
N TYR A 87 -30.43 -3.80 -4.58
CA TYR A 87 -30.51 -5.15 -5.13
C TYR A 87 -31.22 -6.10 -4.18
N LYS A 88 -30.68 -6.32 -2.97
CA LYS A 88 -31.27 -7.32 -2.07
C LYS A 88 -32.68 -6.95 -1.67
N SER A 89 -32.96 -5.68 -1.51
CA SER A 89 -34.32 -5.22 -1.16
C SER A 89 -35.34 -5.55 -2.26
N ARG A 90 -34.87 -5.83 -3.47
CA ARG A 90 -35.71 -6.19 -4.60
C ARG A 90 -35.61 -7.67 -4.96
N GLY A 91 -35.00 -8.48 -4.09
CA GLY A 91 -34.87 -9.89 -4.33
C GLY A 91 -33.73 -10.27 -5.29
N ILE A 92 -32.83 -9.36 -5.55
CA ILE A 92 -31.69 -9.60 -6.44
C ILE A 92 -30.46 -9.78 -5.59
N TYR A 93 -29.57 -10.71 -5.96
CA TYR A 93 -28.36 -10.99 -5.18
C TYR A 93 -28.65 -11.46 -3.75
N UNK A 94 -29.54 -12.04 -3.70
CA UNK A 94 -30.00 -12.43 -2.51
C UNK A 94 -29.03 -13.04 -1.65
N THR A 95 -28.26 -14.02 -2.18
CA THR A 95 -27.25 -14.76 -1.44
C THR A 95 -25.86 -14.17 -1.54
N ALA A 96 -25.67 -13.13 -2.32
CA ALA A 96 -24.35 -12.53 -2.49
C ALA A 96 -23.80 -12.03 -1.16
N LYS A 97 -22.47 -12.10 -1.03
CA LYS A 97 -21.76 -11.68 0.18
C LYS A 97 -20.73 -10.63 -0.18
N VAL A 98 -20.32 -9.85 0.83
CA VAL A 98 -19.26 -8.86 0.65
C VAL A 98 -18.15 -9.12 1.65
N ALA A 99 -16.93 -9.22 1.14
CA ALA A 99 -15.71 -9.25 1.94
C ALA A 99 -15.04 -7.88 1.79
N PHE A 100 -14.92 -7.16 2.89
CA PHE A 100 -14.28 -5.83 2.86
C PHE A 100 -12.85 -5.96 3.31
N CYS A 101 -11.91 -5.50 2.46
CA CYS A 101 -10.49 -5.62 2.74
C CYS A 101 -9.86 -4.26 3.00
N ILE A 102 -9.27 -4.10 4.16
CA ILE A 102 -8.55 -2.88 4.54
C ILE A 102 -7.09 -3.06 4.16
N HIS A 103 -6.62 -2.25 3.21
CA HIS A 103 -5.21 -2.26 2.83
C HIS A 103 -4.40 -1.27 3.65
N ASN A 104 -5.02 -0.14 4.01
CA ASN A 104 -4.33 0.85 4.84
C ASN A 104 -5.37 1.65 5.62
N ILE A 105 -5.38 1.45 6.93
CA ILE A 105 -6.35 2.09 7.82
C ILE A 105 -6.21 3.61 7.87
N ALA A 106 -5.08 4.14 7.42
CA ALA A 106 -4.86 5.59 7.48
C ALA A 106 -5.77 6.36 6.53
N TYR A 107 -6.34 5.69 5.53
CA TYR A 107 -7.17 6.33 4.53
C TYR A 107 -8.59 5.79 4.65
N GLN A 108 -9.49 6.60 5.20
CA GLN A 108 -10.80 6.11 5.60
C GLN A 108 -11.97 6.73 4.86
N GLY A 109 -11.75 7.83 4.13
CA GLY A 109 -12.83 8.49 3.45
C GLY A 109 -13.72 9.24 4.41
N ARG A 110 -13.16 10.26 5.09
CA ARG A 110 -13.90 11.08 6.04
C ARG A 110 -14.33 12.38 5.37
N PHE A 111 -15.61 12.69 5.46
CA PHE A 111 -16.20 13.86 4.81
C PHE A 111 -17.21 14.50 5.75
N SER A 112 -17.64 15.72 5.42
CA SER A 112 -18.66 16.42 6.21
C SER A 112 -19.94 15.59 6.29
N PHE A 113 -20.56 15.57 7.45
CA PHE A 113 -21.82 14.84 7.64
C PHE A 113 -22.91 15.30 6.66
N UNK A 114 -22.81 16.27 6.32
CA UNK A 114 -23.69 16.82 5.43
C UNK A 114 -23.69 16.19 4.12
N ASP A 115 -22.60 15.69 3.84
CA ASP A 115 -22.43 15.05 2.54
C ASP A 115 -23.14 13.71 2.43
N PHE A 116 -23.68 13.20 3.50
CA PHE A 116 -24.40 11.93 3.41
C PHE A 116 -25.49 11.97 2.34
N SER A 117 -26.10 13.14 2.15
CA SER A 117 -27.16 13.28 1.14
C SER A 117 -26.66 13.04 -0.28
N LEU A 118 -25.36 13.17 -0.53
CA LEU A 118 -24.81 12.90 -1.85
C LEU A 118 -24.80 11.42 -2.20
N LEU A 119 -24.87 10.55 -1.19
CA LEU A 119 -24.65 9.12 -1.39
C LEU A 119 -25.89 8.38 -1.85
N ASN A 120 -27.04 9.03 -1.79
CA ASN A 120 -28.32 8.43 -2.21
C ASN A 120 -28.64 7.15 -1.45
N LEU A 121 -28.46 7.21 -0.14
CA LEU A 121 -28.76 6.08 0.75
C LEU A 121 -29.86 6.46 1.71
N PRO A 122 -30.69 5.49 2.12
CA PRO A 122 -31.71 5.77 3.12
C PRO A 122 -31.11 6.18 4.45
N ASP A 123 -31.88 6.94 5.22
CA ASP A 123 -31.43 7.46 6.51
C ASP A 123 -31.00 6.37 7.48
N GLN A 124 -31.50 5.15 7.31
CA GLN A 124 -31.14 4.06 8.21
C GLN A 124 -29.65 3.76 8.20
N PHE A 125 -28.94 4.15 7.14
CA PHE A 125 -27.50 3.94 7.06
C PHE A 125 -26.69 5.06 7.72
N LYS A 126 -27.33 6.16 8.13
CA LYS A 126 -26.57 7.26 8.72
C LYS A 126 -25.72 6.80 9.90
N SER A 127 -26.25 5.91 10.74
CA SER A 127 -25.50 5.46 11.91
C SER A 127 -24.25 4.66 11.54
N SER A 128 -24.25 4.04 10.36
CA SER A 128 -23.06 3.32 9.92
C SER A 128 -21.95 4.25 9.43
N PHE A 129 -22.31 5.47 9.03
CA PHE A 129 -21.34 6.47 8.54
C PHE A 129 -20.96 7.48 9.62
N ASP A 130 -21.86 7.78 10.56
CA ASP A 130 -21.72 8.86 11.52
C ASP A 130 -20.45 8.66 12.36
N PHE A 131 -19.62 9.67 12.43
CA PHE A 131 -18.31 9.50 13.02
C PHE A 131 -17.83 10.78 13.67
N UNK A 132 -17.55 10.73 14.64
CA UNK A 132 -17.17 11.78 15.24
C UNK A 132 -15.83 11.69 15.26
N ASP A 133 -15.11 12.39 14.77
CA ASP A 133 -13.67 12.37 14.71
C ASP A 133 -13.12 12.31 16.12
N GLY A 134 -12.42 11.25 16.38
CA GLY A 134 -11.91 11.05 17.71
C GLY A 134 -13.04 10.79 18.68
N TYR A 135 -13.47 9.57 18.75
CA TYR A 135 -14.64 9.25 19.55
C TYR A 135 -14.50 9.62 21.02
N LEU A 136 -13.31 9.89 21.48
CA LEU A 136 -13.13 10.42 22.83
C LEU A 136 -13.34 11.92 22.89
N LYS A 137 -12.94 12.63 21.83
CA LYS A 137 -13.09 14.09 21.74
C LYS A 137 -13.41 14.45 20.30
N PRO A 138 -14.69 14.42 19.92
CA PRO A 138 -15.07 14.79 18.56
C PRO A 138 -14.58 16.20 18.24
N VAL A 139 -13.96 16.33 17.12
CA VAL A 139 -13.39 17.62 16.71
C VAL A 139 -14.09 18.12 15.48
N UNK A 140 -14.25 19.21 15.45
CA UNK A 140 -14.79 19.81 14.36
C UNK A 140 -16.08 19.26 14.04
N GLY A 141 -16.68 19.16 14.18
CA GLY A 141 -17.94 18.81 13.65
C GLY A 141 -18.08 17.33 13.34
N ARG A 142 -19.27 17.00 13.02
CA ARG A 142 -19.65 15.63 12.70
C ARG A 142 -19.19 15.27 11.30
N LYS A 143 -18.73 14.04 11.15
CA LYS A 143 -18.23 13.51 9.87
C LYS A 143 -19.02 12.28 9.46
N ILE A 144 -18.93 11.94 8.19
CA ILE A 144 -19.21 10.58 7.75
C ILE A 144 -17.87 9.89 7.48
N ASN A 145 -17.83 8.59 7.77
CA ASN A 145 -16.63 7.79 7.55
C ASN A 145 -17.02 6.62 6.68
N TRP A 146 -16.56 6.63 5.44
CA TRP A 146 -16.91 5.59 4.48
C TRP A 146 -16.42 4.21 4.93
N MET A 147 -15.16 4.14 5.42
CA MET A 147 -14.60 2.85 5.82
C MET A 147 -15.39 2.25 6.98
N LYS A 148 -15.85 3.09 7.92
CA LYS A 148 -16.68 2.60 9.00
C LYS A 148 -17.92 1.87 8.46
N ALA A 149 -18.59 2.49 7.48
CA ALA A 149 -19.77 1.88 6.89
C ALA A 149 -19.41 0.58 6.15
N GLY A 150 -18.30 0.58 5.41
CA GLY A 150 -17.87 -0.62 4.74
C GLY A 150 -17.64 -1.77 5.70
N VAL A 151 -17.00 -1.49 6.82
CA VAL A 151 -16.74 -2.50 7.84
C VAL A 151 -18.05 -3.01 8.44
N LEU A 152 -18.95 -2.10 8.80
CA LEU A 152 -20.19 -2.50 9.48
C LEU A 152 -21.16 -3.23 8.56
N GLU A 153 -21.19 -2.88 7.28
CA GLU A 153 -22.21 -3.40 6.38
C GLU A 153 -21.75 -4.61 5.57
N SER A 154 -20.49 -5.01 5.70
CA SER A 154 -19.97 -6.18 4.98
C SER A 154 -20.13 -7.44 5.80
N ASP A 155 -20.03 -8.59 5.16
CA ASP A 155 -20.20 -9.87 5.82
C ASP A 155 -18.94 -10.31 6.54
N ARG A 156 -17.77 -9.99 6.00
CA ARG A 156 -16.48 -10.30 6.61
C ARG A 156 -15.53 -9.16 6.35
N VAL A 157 -14.61 -8.96 7.30
CA VAL A 157 -13.61 -7.91 7.19
C VAL A 157 -12.22 -8.55 7.19
N PHE A 158 -11.41 -8.15 6.23
CA PHE A 158 -10.06 -8.69 6.07
C PHE A 158 -9.05 -7.54 6.04
N THR A 159 -7.80 -7.89 6.33
CA THR A 159 -6.70 -6.99 6.08
C THR A 159 -5.50 -7.80 5.59
N VAL A 160 -4.39 -7.13 5.35
CA VAL A 160 -3.33 -7.68 4.50
C VAL A 160 -2.19 -8.33 5.27
N SER A 161 -2.34 -8.52 6.57
CA SER A 161 -1.43 -9.39 7.33
C SER A 161 -2.01 -9.67 8.70
N PRO A 162 -1.65 -10.84 9.29
CA PRO A 162 -2.16 -11.18 10.62
C PRO A 162 -1.72 -10.22 11.73
N TYR A 163 -0.47 -9.80 11.73
CA TYR A 163 -0.02 -8.89 12.78
C TYR A 163 -0.67 -7.51 12.62
N TYR A 164 -0.86 -7.07 11.38
CA TYR A 164 -1.57 -5.81 11.14
C TYR A 164 -2.99 -5.88 11.69
N ALA A 165 -3.66 -7.03 11.51
CA ALA A 165 -4.99 -7.21 12.10
C ALA A 165 -4.94 -7.02 13.61
N GLN A 166 -3.92 -7.56 14.28
CA GLN A 166 -3.77 -7.37 15.72
C GLN A 166 -3.54 -5.90 16.07
N GLU A 167 -2.74 -5.20 15.29
CA GLU A 167 -2.49 -3.78 15.54
C GLU A 167 -3.76 -2.95 15.42
N LEU A 168 -4.59 -3.25 14.40
CA LEU A 168 -5.79 -2.46 14.14
C LEU A 168 -6.81 -2.52 15.28
N VAL A 169 -6.83 -3.60 16.04
CA VAL A 169 -7.76 -3.71 17.17
C VAL A 169 -7.10 -3.36 18.50
N SER A 170 -5.81 -3.04 18.51
CA SER A 170 -5.06 -2.92 19.75
C SER A 170 -5.34 -1.63 20.50
N ASN A 171 -5.45 -0.51 19.81
CA ASN A 171 -5.72 0.77 20.46
C ASN A 171 -6.16 1.81 19.44
N GLU A 172 -6.54 2.98 19.95
CA GLU A 172 -7.05 4.04 19.10
C GLU A 172 -6.03 4.55 18.09
N ALA A 173 -4.78 4.68 18.49
CA ALA A 173 -3.77 5.20 17.60
C ALA A 173 -3.49 4.25 16.44
N LYS A 174 -3.34 2.97 16.73
CA LYS A 174 -3.06 1.97 15.70
C LYS A 174 -4.26 1.74 14.79
N GLY A 175 -5.46 1.74 15.35
CA GLY A 175 -6.68 1.56 14.57
C GLY A 175 -7.19 2.85 13.94
N VAL A 176 -6.50 3.96 14.15
CA VAL A 176 -6.87 5.28 13.65
C VAL A 176 -8.36 5.54 13.90
N GLU A 177 -8.75 5.34 15.15
CA GLU A 177 -10.10 5.59 15.67
C GLU A 177 -11.18 4.62 15.19
N LEU A 178 -10.84 3.58 14.44
CA LEU A 178 -11.79 2.53 14.08
C LEU A 178 -11.56 1.23 14.86
N ASP A 179 -10.64 1.23 15.80
CA ASP A 179 -10.31 0.02 16.55
C ASP A 179 -11.51 -0.59 17.25
N ASN A 180 -12.34 0.26 17.87
CA ASN A 180 -13.54 -0.24 18.59
C ASN A 180 -14.56 -0.85 17.64
N ILE A 181 -14.72 -0.29 16.45
CA ILE A 181 -15.62 -0.83 15.44
C ILE A 181 -15.12 -2.18 14.97
N ILE A 182 -13.82 -2.25 14.66
CA ILE A 182 -13.23 -3.48 14.13
C ILE A 182 -13.22 -4.58 15.20
N ARG A 183 -13.04 -4.22 16.47
CA ARG A 183 -13.14 -5.22 17.54
C ARG A 183 -14.54 -5.88 17.57
N LYS A 184 -15.59 -5.10 17.26
CA LYS A 184 -16.95 -5.65 17.23
C LYS A 184 -17.18 -6.56 16.04
N THR A 185 -16.69 -6.19 14.86
CA THR A 185 -16.94 -6.98 13.66
C THR A 185 -15.98 -8.15 13.52
N GLY A 186 -14.80 -8.05 14.12
CA GLY A 186 -13.73 -8.97 13.85
C GLY A 186 -13.00 -8.61 12.58
N ILE A 187 -11.80 -9.16 12.43
CA ILE A 187 -10.98 -8.95 11.24
C ILE A 187 -10.00 -10.11 11.13
N THR A 188 -9.78 -10.55 9.90
CA THR A 188 -8.84 -11.64 9.61
C THR A 188 -7.74 -11.09 8.70
N GLY A 189 -6.48 -11.35 9.06
CA GLY A 189 -5.34 -10.93 8.25
C GLY A 189 -4.85 -12.04 7.35
N ILE A 190 -4.66 -11.71 6.07
CA ILE A 190 -4.12 -12.63 5.06
C ILE A 190 -3.01 -11.90 4.34
N VAL A 191 -1.80 -12.45 4.36
CA VAL A 191 -0.65 -11.78 3.76
C VAL A 191 -0.83 -11.66 2.25
N ASN A 192 -0.50 -10.48 1.71
CA ASN A 192 -0.53 -10.25 0.26
C ASN A 192 0.48 -11.13 -0.45
N GLY A 193 0.21 -11.41 -1.71
CA GLY A 193 1.17 -12.00 -2.60
C GLY A 193 2.04 -10.94 -3.26
N MET A 194 2.95 -11.40 -4.11
CA MET A 194 3.77 -10.50 -4.91
C MET A 194 3.76 -10.97 -6.35
N ASP A 195 4.15 -10.07 -7.26
CA ASP A 195 4.22 -10.40 -8.68
C ASP A 195 5.55 -11.11 -8.94
N ALA A 196 5.53 -12.43 -8.93
CA ALA A 196 6.73 -13.23 -9.09
C ALA A 196 7.17 -13.35 -10.55
N GLN A 197 6.43 -12.80 -11.49
CA GLN A 197 6.89 -12.70 -12.87
C GLN A 197 7.76 -11.46 -13.06
N GLU A 198 7.33 -10.34 -12.51
CA GLU A 198 8.14 -9.13 -12.57
C GLU A 198 9.36 -9.22 -11.66
N TRP A 199 9.19 -9.76 -10.46
CA TRP A 199 10.25 -9.80 -9.45
C TRP A 199 10.77 -11.23 -9.31
N ASN A 200 11.65 -11.59 -10.20
CA ASN A 200 12.29 -12.93 -10.21
C ASN A 200 13.70 -12.77 -10.74
N PRO A 201 14.72 -13.07 -9.94
CA PRO A 201 16.09 -12.85 -10.41
C PRO A 201 16.48 -13.72 -11.60
N SER A 202 15.75 -14.83 -11.83
CA SER A 202 16.04 -15.69 -12.98
C SER A 202 15.60 -15.09 -14.30
N THR A 203 14.64 -14.19 -14.27
CA THR A 203 14.04 -13.64 -15.49
C THR A 203 13.92 -12.13 -15.51
N ASP A 204 14.50 -11.45 -14.52
CA ASP A 204 14.37 -10.00 -14.36
C ASP A 204 15.05 -9.27 -15.52
N LYS A 205 14.26 -8.54 -16.31
CA LYS A 205 14.80 -7.87 -17.49
C LYS A 205 15.65 -6.65 -17.17
N TYR A 206 15.67 -6.21 -15.92
CA TYR A 206 16.40 -5.01 -15.53
C TYR A 206 17.78 -5.30 -14.94
N ILE A 207 18.14 -6.58 -14.79
CA ILE A 207 19.46 -6.92 -14.28
C ILE A 207 20.24 -7.65 -15.36
N ASP A 208 21.55 -7.36 -15.44
CA ASP A 208 22.41 -7.89 -16.50
C ASP A 208 22.73 -9.36 -16.30
N MET A 209 22.85 -9.80 -15.06
CA MET A 209 23.17 -11.20 -14.76
C MET A 209 21.99 -11.84 -14.04
N LYS A 210 21.32 -12.77 -14.71
CA LYS A 210 20.22 -13.52 -14.10
C LYS A 210 20.81 -14.54 -13.13
N TYR A 211 20.02 -14.85 -12.08
CA TYR A 211 20.50 -15.82 -11.11
C TYR A 211 19.36 -16.49 -10.38
N ASP A 212 19.69 -17.55 -9.66
CA ASP A 212 18.76 -18.25 -8.79
C ASP A 212 19.49 -18.63 -7.51
N ALA A 213 18.86 -19.44 -6.66
CA ALA A 213 19.45 -19.79 -5.37
C ALA A 213 20.79 -20.51 -5.51
N THR A 214 21.02 -21.22 -6.62
CA THR A 214 22.27 -21.93 -6.80
C THR A 214 23.40 -21.05 -7.27
N THR A 215 23.10 -19.88 -7.85
CA THR A 215 24.14 -19.01 -8.42
C THR A 215 24.21 -17.65 -7.74
N VAL A 216 23.43 -17.43 -6.69
CA VAL A 216 23.33 -16.11 -6.05
C VAL A 216 24.68 -15.63 -5.50
N MET A 217 25.48 -16.52 -4.98
CA MET A 217 26.76 -16.11 -4.38
C MET A 217 27.75 -15.60 -5.43
N ASP A 218 27.65 -16.09 -6.67
CA ASP A 218 28.51 -15.61 -7.76
C ASP A 218 27.95 -14.34 -8.40
N ALA A 219 26.62 -14.23 -8.48
CA ALA A 219 25.98 -13.15 -9.23
C ALA A 219 25.92 -11.84 -8.46
N LYS A 220 25.56 -11.89 -7.18
CA LYS A 220 25.31 -10.65 -6.44
C LYS A 220 26.54 -9.75 -6.32
N PRO A 221 27.76 -10.27 -6.14
CA PRO A 221 28.91 -9.35 -6.13
C PRO A 221 29.06 -8.55 -7.43
N LEU A 222 28.78 -9.20 -8.57
CA LEU A 222 28.87 -8.50 -9.86
C LEU A 222 27.73 -7.48 -10.00
N LEU A 223 26.54 -7.83 -9.52
CA LEU A 223 25.41 -6.91 -9.57
C LEU A 223 25.61 -5.73 -8.62
N LYS A 224 26.28 -5.96 -7.49
CA LYS A 224 26.64 -4.84 -6.61
C LYS A 224 27.54 -3.85 -7.35
N GLU A 225 28.57 -4.37 -8.05
CA GLU A 225 29.48 -3.50 -8.80
C GLU A 225 28.73 -2.72 -9.87
N THR A 226 27.80 -3.38 -10.56
CA THR A 226 26.98 -2.69 -11.56
C THR A 226 26.16 -1.59 -10.93
N LEU A 227 25.57 -1.85 -9.77
CA LEU A 227 24.78 -0.84 -9.06
C LEU A 227 25.65 0.33 -8.62
N GLN A 228 26.82 0.04 -8.03
CA GLN A 228 27.74 1.09 -7.61
C GLN A 228 28.10 2.00 -8.78
N ALA A 229 28.45 1.40 -9.91
CA ALA A 229 28.79 2.19 -11.10
C ALA A 229 27.62 3.02 -11.58
N ALA A 230 26.42 2.43 -11.57
CA ALA A 230 25.23 3.10 -12.10
C ALA A 230 24.88 4.34 -11.29
N VAL A 231 25.11 4.34 -9.98
CA VAL A 231 24.80 5.50 -9.15
C VAL A 231 26.00 6.35 -8.80
N GLY A 232 27.18 5.98 -9.29
CA GLY A 232 28.37 6.81 -9.12
C GLY A 232 29.11 6.64 -7.80
N LEU A 233 28.90 5.52 -7.12
CA LEU A 233 29.67 5.19 -5.92
C LEU A 233 30.96 4.48 -6.29
N PRO A 234 31.98 4.53 -5.43
CA PRO A 234 33.18 3.73 -5.66
C PRO A 234 32.82 2.25 -5.82
N VAL A 235 33.40 1.62 -6.83
CA VAL A 235 33.10 0.24 -7.16
C VAL A 235 34.00 -0.68 -6.33
N ASP A 236 33.37 -1.42 -5.41
CA ASP A 236 34.09 -2.32 -4.51
C ASP A 236 33.07 -3.33 -3.96
N ARG A 237 33.20 -4.58 -4.42
CA ARG A 237 32.23 -5.61 -4.00
C ARG A 237 32.33 -5.95 -2.52
N ASP A 238 33.42 -5.58 -1.85
CA ASP A 238 33.60 -5.92 -0.45
C ASP A 238 32.98 -4.93 0.51
N ILE A 239 32.51 -3.78 0.03
CA ILE A 239 31.86 -2.81 0.89
C ILE A 239 30.39 -3.19 1.08
N PRO A 240 29.91 -3.37 2.31
CA PRO A 240 28.48 -3.60 2.53
C PRO A 240 27.65 -2.46 1.96
N LEU A 241 26.61 -2.81 1.22
CA LEU A 241 25.76 -1.83 0.56
C LEU A 241 24.31 -2.00 1.04
N ILE A 242 23.76 -0.93 1.57
CA ILE A 242 22.38 -0.89 2.10
C ILE A 242 21.51 -0.10 1.14
N GLY A 243 20.36 -0.67 0.76
CA GLY A 243 19.40 0.01 -0.08
C GLY A 243 18.16 0.41 0.68
N PHE A 244 17.53 1.48 0.22
CA PHE A 244 16.21 1.90 0.68
C PHE A 244 15.42 2.26 -0.57
N ILE A 245 14.21 1.71 -0.70
CA ILE A 245 13.32 1.98 -1.82
C ILE A 245 11.94 2.29 -1.25
N GLY A 246 11.44 3.50 -1.51
CA GLY A 246 10.12 3.84 -0.99
C GLY A 246 9.79 5.30 -1.15
N ARG A 247 8.52 5.61 -0.95
CA ARG A 247 8.11 7.01 -0.93
C ARG A 247 8.76 7.72 0.24
N LEU A 248 9.08 8.99 0.02
CA LEU A 248 9.75 9.79 1.05
C LEU A 248 8.69 10.51 1.88
N GLU A 249 8.19 9.80 2.87
CA GLU A 249 7.15 10.29 3.77
C GLU A 249 7.36 9.64 5.13
N GLU A 250 6.68 10.18 6.15
CA GLU A 250 6.90 9.70 7.51
C GLU A 250 6.65 8.21 7.67
N GLN A 251 5.62 7.71 6.99
CA GLN A 251 5.29 6.28 7.11
C GLN A 251 6.49 5.39 6.80
N LYS A 252 7.22 5.71 5.75
CA LYS A 252 8.30 4.82 5.29
C LYS A 252 9.60 4.99 6.06
N GLY A 253 9.74 6.07 6.84
CA GLY A 253 10.84 6.20 7.77
C GLY A 253 12.16 6.67 7.18
N SER A 254 12.14 7.30 6.01
CA SER A 254 13.39 7.81 5.45
C SER A 254 14.03 8.87 6.35
N ASP A 255 13.23 9.58 7.13
CA ASP A 255 13.75 10.55 8.07
C ASP A 255 14.49 9.87 9.23
N ILE A 256 14.05 8.68 9.63
CA ILE A 256 14.76 7.91 10.65
C ILE A 256 16.12 7.48 10.10
N LEU A 257 16.15 6.97 8.87
CA LEU A 257 17.40 6.60 8.24
C LEU A 257 18.33 7.82 8.16
N ALA A 258 17.81 8.95 7.69
CA ALA A 258 18.64 10.15 7.54
C ALA A 258 19.25 10.59 8.88
N ALA A 259 18.46 10.50 9.94
CA ALA A 259 18.95 10.88 11.26
C ALA A 259 19.99 9.90 11.81
N ALA A 260 19.89 8.63 11.41
CA ALA A 260 20.82 7.59 11.88
C ALA A 260 22.16 7.62 11.15
N ILE A 261 22.18 8.12 9.93
CA ILE A 261 23.38 8.03 9.09
C ILE A 261 24.63 8.59 9.76
N PRO A 262 24.62 9.76 10.38
CA PRO A 262 25.84 10.26 11.02
C PRO A 262 26.41 9.33 12.09
N LYS A 263 25.57 8.47 12.65
CA LYS A 263 26.02 7.56 13.72
C LYS A 263 26.82 6.39 13.20
N PHE A 264 26.61 5.98 11.93
CA PHE A 264 27.32 4.81 11.43
C PHE A 264 28.02 5.00 10.11
N ILE A 265 27.92 6.17 9.47
CA ILE A 265 28.52 6.38 8.16
C ILE A 265 30.04 6.34 8.18
N GLY A 266 30.64 6.47 9.38
CA GLY A 266 32.07 6.30 9.51
C GLY A 266 32.56 4.89 9.29
N GLU A 267 31.65 3.91 9.40
CA GLU A 267 32.00 2.54 9.09
C GLU A 267 32.17 2.37 7.58
N ASN A 268 32.79 1.25 7.18
CA ASN A 268 32.96 0.96 5.77
C ASN A 268 31.65 0.49 5.19
N VAL A 269 30.82 1.41 4.69
CA VAL A 269 29.48 1.12 4.23
C VAL A 269 29.06 2.09 3.15
N GLN A 270 28.21 1.61 2.24
CA GLN A 270 27.58 2.47 1.23
C GLN A 270 26.06 2.37 1.37
N ILE A 271 25.37 3.45 1.04
CA ILE A 271 23.92 3.54 1.15
C ILE A 271 23.36 4.14 -0.12
N VAL A 272 22.36 3.50 -0.72
CA VAL A 272 21.64 4.01 -1.89
C VAL A 272 20.16 4.14 -1.53
N VAL A 273 19.61 5.35 -1.70
CA VAL A 273 18.20 5.62 -1.44
C VAL A 273 17.52 5.98 -2.75
N LEU A 274 16.40 5.33 -3.04
CA LEU A 274 15.59 5.63 -4.23
C LEU A 274 14.17 5.96 -3.79
N GLY A 275 13.66 7.13 -4.20
CA GLY A 275 12.29 7.48 -3.90
C GLY A 275 12.00 8.95 -4.10
N THR A 276 10.71 9.27 -4.11
CA THR A 276 10.24 10.66 -4.12
C THR A 276 9.17 10.83 -3.07
N GLY A 277 8.85 12.06 -2.74
CA GLY A 277 7.80 12.35 -1.78
C GLY A 277 7.84 13.77 -1.29
N LYS A 278 7.88 13.94 0.01
CA LYS A 278 7.92 15.28 0.60
C LYS A 278 9.21 15.99 0.25
N LYS A 279 9.09 17.24 -0.18
CA LYS A 279 10.23 18.00 -0.64
C LYS A 279 11.28 18.16 0.47
N SER A 280 10.85 18.35 1.71
CA SER A 280 11.79 18.49 2.83
C SER A 280 12.62 17.22 3.02
N MET A 281 12.01 16.05 2.81
CA MET A 281 12.73 14.79 2.93
C MET A 281 13.66 14.58 1.74
N GLU A 282 13.23 14.97 0.55
CA GLU A 282 14.10 14.91 -0.63
C GLU A 282 15.35 15.76 -0.41
N GLU A 283 15.16 16.98 0.09
CA GLU A 283 16.27 17.90 0.33
C GLU A 283 17.19 17.38 1.41
N GLN A 284 16.64 16.77 2.46
CA GLN A 284 17.44 16.18 3.52
C GLN A 284 18.37 15.10 2.98
N LEU A 285 17.85 14.23 2.14
CA LEU A 285 18.66 13.14 1.58
C LEU A 285 19.69 13.66 0.59
N GLU A 286 19.33 14.64 -0.22
CA GLU A 286 20.28 15.23 -1.15
C GLU A 286 21.42 15.94 -0.40
N GLY A 287 21.10 16.53 0.75
CA GLY A 287 22.12 17.14 1.59
C GLY A 287 23.10 16.10 2.15
N LEU A 288 22.60 14.92 2.49
CA LEU A 288 23.47 13.85 2.96
C LEU A 288 24.40 13.36 1.86
N GLU A 289 23.90 13.31 0.62
CA GLU A 289 24.75 12.94 -0.49
C GLU A 289 25.89 13.94 -0.67
N MET A 290 25.59 15.21 -0.53
CA MET A 290 26.62 16.25 -0.63
C MET A 290 27.65 16.11 0.48
N LYS A 291 27.22 15.71 1.67
CA LYS A 291 28.11 15.58 2.81
C LYS A 291 28.96 14.32 2.78
N TYR A 292 28.43 13.23 2.22
CA TYR A 292 29.10 11.93 2.23
C TYR A 292 29.16 11.34 0.80
N PRO A 293 29.81 12.04 -0.12
CA PRO A 293 29.74 11.63 -1.53
C PRO A 293 30.31 10.26 -1.89
N UNK A 294 30.87 9.79 -1.10
CA UNK A 294 31.42 8.61 -1.39
C UNK A 294 30.74 7.51 -0.85
N LYS A 295 29.93 7.79 -0.13
CA LYS A 295 29.27 6.71 0.61
C LYS A 295 27.76 6.71 0.46
N PHE A 296 27.16 7.78 0.03
CA PHE A 296 25.72 7.94 0.05
C PHE A 296 25.21 8.47 -1.28
N ARG A 297 24.15 7.84 -1.81
CA ARG A 297 23.48 8.31 -3.02
C ARG A 297 21.99 8.40 -2.76
N ALA A 298 21.40 9.54 -3.11
CA ALA A 298 19.96 9.75 -3.05
C ALA A 298 19.47 9.99 -4.47
N VAL A 299 18.75 9.02 -5.02
CA VAL A 299 18.16 9.14 -6.35
C VAL A 299 16.71 9.52 -6.17
N VAL A 300 16.44 10.82 -6.35
CA VAL A 300 15.15 11.42 -6.00
C VAL A 300 14.29 11.46 -7.26
N LYS A 301 13.85 10.29 -7.68
CA LYS A 301 12.96 10.16 -8.82
C LYS A 301 12.32 8.79 -8.84
N PHE A 302 11.30 8.63 -9.66
CA PHE A 302 10.68 7.35 -9.90
C PHE A 302 11.52 6.60 -10.94
N ASN A 303 11.99 5.41 -10.59
CA ASN A 303 12.91 4.69 -11.48
C ASN A 303 12.78 3.19 -11.24
N VAL A 304 11.92 2.54 -12.04
CA VAL A 304 11.66 1.12 -11.88
C VAL A 304 12.90 0.27 -12.16
N PRO A 305 13.67 0.52 -13.24
CA PRO A 305 14.88 -0.27 -13.43
C PRO A 305 15.85 -0.17 -12.26
N LEU A 306 16.04 1.01 -11.69
CA LEU A 306 16.94 1.17 -10.57
C LEU A 306 16.42 0.45 -9.32
N ALA A 307 15.10 0.42 -9.12
CA ALA A 307 14.54 -0.34 -8.00
C ALA A 307 14.94 -1.82 -8.10
N HIS A 308 14.87 -2.38 -9.29
CA HIS A 308 15.31 -3.77 -9.51
C HIS A 308 16.82 -3.94 -9.28
N MET A 309 17.61 -2.99 -9.75
CA MET A 309 19.05 -3.06 -9.57
C MET A 309 19.45 -2.98 -8.10
N ILE A 310 18.77 -2.13 -7.33
CA ILE A 310 19.05 -2.03 -5.90
C ILE A 310 18.67 -3.34 -5.20
N THR A 311 17.50 -3.87 -5.52
CA THR A 311 17.05 -5.11 -4.89
C THR A 311 18.02 -6.25 -5.17
N ALA A 312 18.56 -6.33 -6.37
CA ALA A 312 19.49 -7.39 -6.73
C ALA A 312 20.91 -7.14 -6.24
N GLY A 313 21.37 -5.89 -6.26
CA GLY A 313 22.78 -5.58 -5.99
C GLY A 313 23.11 -5.24 -4.55
N ALA A 314 22.13 -4.84 -3.75
CA ALA A 314 22.40 -4.49 -2.37
C ALA A 314 22.61 -5.75 -1.52
N ASP A 315 23.32 -5.61 -0.42
CA ASP A 315 23.44 -6.67 0.57
C ASP A 315 22.22 -6.66 1.48
N PHE A 316 21.76 -5.48 1.85
CA PHE A 316 20.64 -5.29 2.76
C PHE A 316 19.65 -4.31 2.19
N ILE A 317 18.38 -4.52 2.49
CA ILE A 317 17.31 -3.53 2.23
C ILE A 317 16.76 -3.09 3.58
N LEU A 318 16.78 -1.78 3.81
CA LEU A 318 16.29 -1.23 5.06
C LEU A 318 14.82 -0.84 4.91
N VAL A 319 13.99 -1.30 5.84
CA VAL A 319 12.55 -1.01 5.83
C VAL A 319 12.16 -0.43 7.19
N PRO A 320 12.48 0.87 7.43
CA PRO A 320 12.28 1.46 8.75
C PRO A 320 10.89 2.08 8.91
N SER A 321 9.88 1.39 8.43
CA SER A 321 8.52 1.92 8.38
C SER A 321 7.92 2.09 9.76
N ARG A 322 7.22 3.21 9.97
CA ARG A 322 6.48 3.43 11.21
C ARG A 322 5.23 2.56 11.26
N PHE A 323 4.63 2.30 10.11
CA PHE A 323 3.60 1.28 9.97
C PHE A 323 3.67 0.72 8.56
N GLU A 324 3.37 -0.57 8.42
CA GLU A 324 3.49 -1.26 7.14
C GLU A 324 2.46 -2.38 7.11
N PRO A 325 1.28 -2.14 6.53
CA PRO A 325 0.23 -3.17 6.57
C PRO A 325 0.69 -4.54 6.10
N CYS A 326 1.31 -4.62 4.95
CA CYS A 326 1.95 -5.85 4.51
C CYS A 326 3.40 -5.60 4.14
N GLY A 327 3.61 -4.71 3.18
CA GLY A 327 4.93 -4.46 2.62
C GLY A 327 5.26 -5.47 1.54
N LEU A 328 5.83 -4.98 0.44
CA LEU A 328 6.28 -5.85 -0.64
C LEU A 328 7.80 -5.82 -0.79
N ILE A 329 8.43 -4.75 -0.36
CA ILE A 329 9.87 -4.55 -0.55
C ILE A 329 10.67 -5.68 0.11
N GLN A 330 10.27 -6.09 1.31
CA GLN A 330 10.95 -7.18 2.00
C GLN A 330 10.73 -8.52 1.28
N LEU A 331 9.58 -8.70 0.68
CA LEU A 331 9.32 -9.93 -0.08
C LEU A 331 10.22 -10.00 -1.31
N HIS A 332 10.34 -8.87 -2.03
CA HIS A 332 11.25 -8.79 -3.16
C HIS A 332 12.68 -9.07 -2.72
N ALA A 333 13.10 -8.42 -1.63
CA ALA A 333 14.47 -8.59 -1.14
C ALA A 333 14.77 -10.06 -0.86
N MET A 334 13.88 -10.73 -0.12
CA MET A 334 14.12 -12.12 0.24
C MET A 334 14.20 -13.02 -0.98
N LEU A 335 13.37 -12.77 -2.00
CA LEU A 335 13.44 -13.57 -3.22
C LEU A 335 14.75 -13.37 -3.96
N TYR A 336 15.35 -12.19 -3.84
CA TYR A 336 16.61 -11.87 -4.53
C TYR A 336 17.85 -12.20 -3.70
N GLY A 337 17.69 -12.79 -2.53
CA GLY A 337 18.83 -13.10 -1.66
C GLY A 337 19.39 -11.88 -0.96
N THR A 338 18.63 -10.80 -0.91
CA THR A 338 19.00 -9.56 -0.24
C THR A 338 18.33 -9.56 1.13
N VAL A 339 19.06 -9.17 2.17
CA VAL A 339 18.60 -9.36 3.55
C VAL A 339 17.81 -8.13 4.01
N PRO A 340 16.52 -8.27 4.33
CA PRO A 340 15.78 -7.13 4.85
C PRO A 340 16.13 -6.86 6.31
N ILE A 341 16.22 -5.59 6.65
CA ILE A 341 16.34 -5.11 8.03
C ILE A 341 15.10 -4.24 8.24
N ALA A 342 14.16 -4.73 9.02
CA ALA A 342 12.81 -4.19 9.01
C ALA A 342 12.34 -3.79 10.40
N ALA A 343 11.53 -2.72 10.44
CA ALA A 343 10.85 -2.35 11.68
C ALA A 343 9.84 -3.44 12.06
N SER A 344 9.59 -3.58 13.36
CA SER A 344 8.72 -4.65 13.87
C SER A 344 7.27 -4.20 13.90
N THR A 345 6.66 -4.03 12.71
CA THR A 345 5.29 -3.60 12.59
C THR A 345 4.60 -4.33 11.44
N GLY A 346 3.30 -4.52 11.57
CA GLY A 346 2.44 -5.05 10.52
C GLY A 346 2.96 -6.29 9.84
N GLY A 347 2.86 -6.30 8.52
CA GLY A 347 3.28 -7.45 7.73
C GLY A 347 4.77 -7.74 7.79
N LEU A 348 5.58 -6.78 8.23
CA LEU A 348 7.00 -7.04 8.40
C LEU A 348 7.24 -8.07 9.51
N VAL A 349 6.41 -8.03 10.57
CA VAL A 349 6.49 -9.06 11.62
C VAL A 349 6.14 -10.43 11.06
N ASP A 350 5.14 -10.49 10.20
CA ASP A 350 4.66 -11.77 9.68
C ASP A 350 5.62 -12.39 8.66
N THR A 351 6.32 -11.56 7.88
CA THR A 351 7.04 -12.07 6.71
C THR A 351 8.55 -12.14 6.90
N VAL A 352 9.12 -11.35 7.82
CA VAL A 352 10.56 -11.40 8.06
C VAL A 352 10.81 -12.18 9.35
N LYS A 353 11.54 -13.28 9.25
CA LYS A 353 11.82 -14.14 10.40
C LYS A 353 13.18 -13.80 10.97
N GLU A 354 13.18 -13.31 12.23
CA GLU A 354 14.39 -12.81 12.88
C GLU A 354 15.53 -13.83 12.83
N GLY A 355 16.66 -13.39 12.28
CA GLY A 355 17.85 -14.19 12.24
C GLY A 355 17.82 -15.32 11.22
N PHE A 356 16.73 -15.46 10.48
CA PHE A 356 16.60 -16.52 9.50
C PHE A 356 16.44 -15.96 8.08
N THR A 357 15.48 -15.07 7.87
CA THR A 357 15.29 -14.46 6.56
C THR A 357 15.58 -12.96 6.56
N GLY A 358 15.89 -12.40 7.71
CA GLY A 358 16.21 -10.99 7.85
C GLY A 358 16.34 -10.64 9.32
N PHE A 359 16.26 -9.34 9.61
CA PHE A 359 16.41 -8.86 10.98
C PHE A 359 15.35 -7.81 11.29
N HIS A 360 14.89 -7.80 12.54
CA HIS A 360 13.95 -6.80 13.04
C HIS A 360 14.68 -5.76 13.87
N MET A 361 14.37 -4.50 13.59
CA MET A 361 15.00 -3.39 14.31
C MET A 361 14.34 -3.07 15.65
N GLY A 362 13.19 -3.65 15.92
CA GLY A 362 12.42 -3.27 17.10
C GLY A 362 11.63 -2.01 16.85
N SER A 363 11.70 -1.05 17.76
CA SER A 363 10.96 0.19 17.61
C SER A 363 11.60 1.07 16.54
N PHE A 364 10.81 2.00 16.02
CA PHE A 364 11.33 2.90 14.98
C PHE A 364 11.88 4.17 15.62
N ASN A 365 13.14 4.09 15.97
CA ASN A 365 13.88 5.25 16.41
C ASN A 365 15.27 5.19 15.78
N VAL A 366 16.07 6.21 16.04
CA VAL A 366 17.38 6.30 15.37
C VAL A 366 18.36 5.26 15.89
N GLU A 367 18.22 4.87 17.15
CA GLU A 367 19.11 3.88 17.75
C GLU A 367 18.75 2.47 17.39
#